data_1cc8cf4b7c5a81145425057d9f3f1262
#
_entry.id   1cc8cf4b7c5a81145425057d9f3f1262
#
_cell.length_a   1.000
_cell.length_b   1.000
_cell.length_c   1.000
_cell.angle_alpha   90.00
_cell.angle_beta   90.00
_cell.angle_gamma   90.00
#
_symmetry.space_group_name_H-M   'P 1'
#
loop_
_entity.id
_entity.type
_entity.pdbx_description
1 polymer ?
#
loop_
_entity_poly.entity_id
_entity_poly.type
_entity_poly.pdbx_seq_one_letter_code
_entity_poly.pdbx_strand_id
1 'polypeptide(L)'
;MTFLLCNFVILSAQENILRLSDIIAADDSMFKPLIQQEIEGLEVELIAAFNALNEVEDFEITCLKETQNGSYFFRACDPAFLIRERQANNVAWRKGDEKLLTKKAIRLKFRAKLEQLDMAFSKMLNEDKNSMEIARTLNELRQALDRDSN
;
A
#
# COMPACT_ATOMS: atom_id res chain seq x y z
N MET A 1 -36.24 -15.11 -44.49
CA MET A 1 -35.96 -14.43 -43.23
C MET A 1 -34.85 -15.21 -42.51
N THR A 2 -33.61 -14.76 -42.68
CA THR A 2 -32.42 -15.47 -42.23
C THR A 2 -31.93 -14.78 -40.95
N PHE A 3 -32.05 -15.44 -39.81
CA PHE A 3 -31.53 -14.94 -38.54
C PHE A 3 -30.02 -15.16 -38.49
N LEU A 4 -29.27 -14.07 -38.57
CA LEU A 4 -27.84 -14.02 -38.28
C LEU A 4 -27.64 -14.08 -36.75
N LEU A 5 -27.24 -15.25 -36.25
CA LEU A 5 -26.77 -15.43 -34.89
C LEU A 5 -25.38 -14.79 -34.78
N CYS A 6 -25.34 -13.60 -34.20
CA CYS A 6 -24.11 -12.95 -33.76
C CYS A 6 -23.55 -13.70 -32.58
N ASN A 7 -22.60 -14.63 -32.81
CA ASN A 7 -21.81 -15.24 -31.77
C ASN A 7 -20.87 -14.17 -31.18
N PHE A 8 -21.30 -13.58 -30.06
CA PHE A 8 -20.41 -12.82 -29.20
C PHE A 8 -19.44 -13.81 -28.55
N VAL A 9 -18.26 -13.90 -29.14
CA VAL A 9 -17.11 -14.52 -28.47
C VAL A 9 -16.74 -13.60 -27.32
N ILE A 10 -17.23 -13.98 -26.13
CA ILE A 10 -16.70 -13.45 -24.88
C ILE A 10 -15.26 -14.01 -24.81
N LEU A 11 -14.28 -13.24 -25.29
CA LEU A 11 -12.88 -13.44 -24.95
C LEU A 11 -12.80 -13.22 -23.42
N SER A 12 -12.82 -14.33 -22.70
CA SER A 12 -12.46 -14.35 -21.31
C SER A 12 -11.02 -13.83 -21.20
N ALA A 13 -10.86 -12.69 -20.55
CA ALA A 13 -9.57 -12.16 -20.12
C ALA A 13 -8.98 -13.06 -19.01
N GLN A 14 -8.79 -14.34 -19.34
CA GLN A 14 -8.18 -15.38 -18.52
C GLN A 14 -6.78 -15.73 -19.02
N GLU A 15 -6.15 -14.82 -19.74
CA GLU A 15 -4.81 -15.03 -20.26
C GLU A 15 -3.81 -14.21 -19.44
N ASN A 16 -2.94 -14.99 -18.82
CA ASN A 16 -1.66 -14.59 -18.21
C ASN A 16 -1.67 -13.99 -16.79
N ILE A 17 -2.40 -14.58 -15.89
CA ILE A 17 -1.81 -14.73 -14.57
C ILE A 17 -0.77 -15.86 -14.73
N LEU A 18 0.45 -15.49 -15.12
CA LEU A 18 1.62 -16.33 -14.87
C LEU A 18 1.47 -16.78 -13.42
N ARG A 19 1.27 -18.08 -13.21
CA ARG A 19 1.04 -18.56 -11.84
C ARG A 19 2.22 -18.10 -11.02
N LEU A 20 1.95 -17.42 -9.92
CA LEU A 20 2.96 -16.90 -8.99
C LEU A 20 4.03 -17.97 -8.68
N SER A 21 3.63 -19.26 -8.66
CA SER A 21 4.49 -20.43 -8.56
C SER A 21 5.52 -20.57 -9.68
N ASP A 22 5.22 -20.13 -10.90
CA ASP A 22 6.12 -20.28 -12.05
C ASP A 22 7.18 -19.17 -12.07
N ILE A 23 6.85 -18.01 -11.50
CA ILE A 23 7.77 -16.88 -11.32
C ILE A 23 8.77 -17.19 -10.18
N ILE A 24 8.33 -17.85 -9.12
CA ILE A 24 9.13 -18.19 -7.94
C ILE A 24 10.16 -19.30 -8.24
N ALA A 25 9.93 -20.11 -9.29
CA ALA A 25 10.82 -21.24 -9.63
C ALA A 25 12.00 -20.87 -10.55
N ALA A 26 12.09 -19.64 -11.05
CA ALA A 26 13.17 -19.18 -11.93
C ALA A 26 14.16 -18.30 -11.16
N ASP A 27 15.44 -18.39 -11.53
CA ASP A 27 16.64 -17.75 -10.95
C ASP A 27 16.39 -16.45 -10.15
N ASP A 28 16.57 -16.53 -8.81
CA ASP A 28 16.13 -15.59 -7.76
C ASP A 28 16.50 -14.10 -7.97
N SER A 29 17.63 -13.81 -8.63
CA SER A 29 18.15 -12.44 -8.68
C SER A 29 17.41 -11.54 -9.66
N MET A 30 16.78 -12.11 -10.69
CA MET A 30 16.10 -11.34 -11.75
C MET A 30 14.65 -11.00 -11.35
N PHE A 31 14.02 -11.80 -10.49
CA PHE A 31 12.61 -11.66 -10.17
C PHE A 31 12.33 -10.79 -8.93
N LYS A 32 13.28 -10.66 -8.02
CA LYS A 32 13.13 -9.79 -6.83
C LYS A 32 12.68 -8.35 -7.18
N PRO A 33 13.29 -7.67 -8.15
CA PRO A 33 12.84 -6.32 -8.53
C PRO A 33 11.41 -6.30 -9.10
N LEU A 34 11.02 -7.32 -9.84
CA LEU A 34 9.66 -7.42 -10.40
C LEU A 34 8.63 -7.66 -9.29
N ILE A 35 8.92 -8.55 -8.35
CA ILE A 35 8.07 -8.79 -7.18
C ILE A 35 7.94 -7.52 -6.34
N GLN A 36 9.03 -6.77 -6.13
CA GLN A 36 9.00 -5.51 -5.42
C GLN A 36 8.13 -4.46 -6.13
N GLN A 37 8.25 -4.36 -7.46
CA GLN A 37 7.42 -3.46 -8.25
C GLN A 37 5.93 -3.84 -8.18
N GLU A 38 5.61 -5.13 -8.20
CA GLU A 38 4.24 -5.61 -8.05
C GLU A 38 3.68 -5.28 -6.66
N ILE A 39 4.45 -5.52 -5.60
CA ILE A 39 4.09 -5.13 -4.23
C ILE A 39 3.79 -3.63 -4.16
N GLU A 40 4.66 -2.79 -4.71
CA GLU A 40 4.45 -1.33 -4.72
C GLU A 40 3.17 -0.93 -5.47
N GLY A 41 2.87 -1.59 -6.58
CA GLY A 41 1.64 -1.39 -7.35
C GLY A 41 0.38 -1.73 -6.55
N LEU A 42 0.35 -2.92 -5.96
CA LEU A 42 -0.76 -3.40 -5.14
C LEU A 42 -0.95 -2.56 -3.86
N GLU A 43 0.13 -2.08 -3.23
CA GLU A 43 0.05 -1.15 -2.10
C GLU A 43 -0.63 0.16 -2.48
N VAL A 44 -0.32 0.71 -3.67
CA VAL A 44 -0.98 1.91 -4.19
C VAL A 44 -2.46 1.67 -4.38
N GLU A 45 -2.81 0.55 -5.01
CA GLU A 45 -4.19 0.21 -5.30
C GLU A 45 -5.00 0.03 -4.01
N LEU A 46 -4.44 -0.68 -3.03
CA LEU A 46 -5.09 -0.90 -1.73
C LEU A 46 -5.30 0.40 -0.96
N ILE A 47 -4.31 1.32 -0.98
CA ILE A 47 -4.42 2.64 -0.36
C ILE A 47 -5.47 3.49 -1.08
N ALA A 48 -5.51 3.45 -2.42
CA ALA A 48 -6.51 4.16 -3.20
C ALA A 48 -7.92 3.67 -2.89
N ALA A 49 -8.11 2.35 -2.78
CA ALA A 49 -9.38 1.75 -2.38
C ALA A 49 -9.79 2.20 -0.96
N PHE A 50 -8.85 2.19 -0.01
CA PHE A 50 -9.11 2.68 1.35
C PHE A 50 -9.54 4.15 1.33
N ASN A 51 -8.79 5.03 0.68
CA ASN A 51 -9.10 6.46 0.62
C ASN A 51 -10.45 6.73 -0.06
N ALA A 52 -10.84 5.93 -1.06
CA ALA A 52 -12.12 6.07 -1.74
C ALA A 52 -13.33 5.70 -0.85
N LEU A 53 -13.14 4.79 0.10
CA LEU A 53 -14.19 4.33 1.02
C LEU A 53 -14.14 5.02 2.39
N ASN A 54 -13.02 5.68 2.71
CA ASN A 54 -12.82 6.33 3.99
C ASN A 54 -13.53 7.69 4.03
N GLU A 55 -14.38 7.89 5.03
CA GLU A 55 -15.12 9.15 5.24
C GLU A 55 -14.41 10.09 6.23
N VAL A 56 -13.31 9.64 6.86
CA VAL A 56 -12.60 10.40 7.88
C VAL A 56 -11.37 11.05 7.25
N GLU A 57 -11.41 12.35 6.98
CA GLU A 57 -10.32 13.13 6.37
C GLU A 57 -8.95 12.89 7.04
N ASP A 58 -8.94 12.78 8.36
CA ASP A 58 -7.74 12.51 9.14
C ASP A 58 -7.06 11.17 8.81
N PHE A 59 -7.83 10.21 8.30
CA PHE A 59 -7.36 8.86 7.96
C PHE A 59 -6.94 8.73 6.49
N GLU A 60 -7.12 9.76 5.67
CA GLU A 60 -6.62 9.75 4.30
C GLU A 60 -5.12 9.46 4.27
N ILE A 61 -4.71 8.43 3.53
CA ILE A 61 -3.32 7.99 3.45
C ILE A 61 -2.67 8.64 2.23
N THR A 62 -1.60 9.40 2.45
CA THR A 62 -0.80 10.00 1.39
C THR A 62 0.59 9.38 1.38
N CYS A 63 1.05 8.95 0.21
CA CYS A 63 2.37 8.38 0.00
C CYS A 63 3.31 9.40 -0.66
N LEU A 64 4.44 9.66 -0.03
CA LEU A 64 5.47 10.56 -0.54
C LEU A 64 6.74 9.76 -0.84
N LYS A 65 7.48 10.17 -1.88
CA LYS A 65 8.84 9.68 -2.09
C LYS A 65 9.76 10.41 -1.12
N GLU A 66 10.38 9.68 -0.21
CA GLU A 66 11.39 10.21 0.71
C GLU A 66 12.78 9.72 0.29
N THR A 67 13.80 10.56 0.46
CA THR A 67 15.18 10.18 0.25
C THR A 67 15.82 9.76 1.57
N GLN A 68 16.50 8.61 1.56
CA GLN A 68 17.35 8.22 2.68
C GLN A 68 18.81 8.40 2.27
N ASN A 69 19.54 9.21 3.02
CA ASN A 69 20.99 9.50 2.80
C ASN A 69 21.34 9.98 1.38
N GLY A 70 20.43 10.68 0.70
CA GLY A 70 20.67 11.31 -0.59
C GLY A 70 20.72 10.40 -1.81
N SER A 71 20.61 9.07 -1.65
CA SER A 71 20.81 8.12 -2.75
C SER A 71 19.67 7.14 -2.98
N TYR A 72 18.80 6.89 -2.02
CA TYR A 72 17.70 5.95 -2.14
C TYR A 72 16.36 6.64 -1.95
N PHE A 73 15.46 6.45 -2.92
CA PHE A 73 14.07 6.85 -2.78
C PHE A 73 13.30 5.66 -2.18
N PHE A 74 12.63 5.89 -1.07
CA PHE A 74 11.63 4.96 -0.56
C PHE A 74 10.29 5.67 -0.44
N ARG A 75 9.25 4.89 -0.53
CA ARG A 75 7.89 5.39 -0.41
C ARG A 75 7.49 5.37 1.05
N ALA A 76 7.16 6.52 1.61
CA ALA A 76 6.61 6.66 2.94
C ALA A 76 5.13 7.02 2.83
N CYS A 77 4.25 6.17 3.37
CA CYS A 77 2.81 6.39 3.41
C CYS A 77 2.40 6.68 4.84
N ASP A 78 1.79 7.83 5.07
CA ASP A 78 1.32 8.22 6.40
C ASP A 78 -0.10 8.83 6.30
N PRO A 79 -0.95 8.65 7.33
CA PRO A 79 -2.25 9.28 7.38
C PRO A 79 -2.13 10.79 7.59
N ALA A 80 -3.13 11.54 7.10
CA ALA A 80 -3.14 13.00 7.08
C ALA A 80 -2.86 13.62 8.45
N PHE A 81 -3.39 13.06 9.54
CA PHE A 81 -3.13 13.57 10.89
C PHE A 81 -1.65 13.47 11.32
N LEU A 82 -0.92 12.43 10.91
CA LEU A 82 0.52 12.32 11.20
C LEU A 82 1.34 13.31 10.38
N ILE A 83 0.96 13.53 9.12
CA ILE A 83 1.61 14.51 8.23
C ILE A 83 1.47 15.91 8.82
N ARG A 84 0.25 16.30 9.24
CA ARG A 84 -0.01 17.60 9.87
C ARG A 84 0.79 17.79 11.16
N GLU A 85 0.82 16.77 12.02
CA GLU A 85 1.57 16.86 13.28
C GLU A 85 3.08 17.01 13.04
N ARG A 86 3.66 16.29 12.09
CA ARG A 86 5.07 16.47 11.72
C ARG A 86 5.36 17.87 11.20
N GLN A 87 4.46 18.41 10.38
CA GLN A 87 4.59 19.78 9.86
C GLN A 87 4.51 20.80 11.00
N ALA A 88 3.54 20.66 11.89
CA ALA A 88 3.36 21.53 13.05
C ALA A 88 4.58 21.50 13.99
N ASN A 89 5.10 20.30 14.30
CA ASN A 89 6.29 20.15 15.12
C ASN A 89 7.54 20.76 14.47
N ASN A 90 7.70 20.60 13.15
CA ASN A 90 8.81 21.23 12.42
C ASN A 90 8.73 22.77 12.46
N VAL A 91 7.53 23.35 12.36
CA VAL A 91 7.31 24.80 12.45
C VAL A 91 7.64 25.29 13.87
N ALA A 92 7.10 24.62 14.91
CA ALA A 92 7.36 24.97 16.31
C ALA A 92 8.84 24.88 16.66
N TRP A 93 9.53 23.82 16.21
CA TRP A 93 10.98 23.70 16.37
C TRP A 93 11.77 24.83 15.74
N ARG A 94 11.42 25.22 14.49
CA ARG A 94 12.09 26.34 13.81
C ARG A 94 11.92 27.67 14.52
N LYS A 95 10.82 27.85 15.24
CA LYS A 95 10.57 29.03 16.07
C LYS A 95 11.24 28.96 17.43
N GLY A 96 11.80 27.82 17.81
CA GLY A 96 12.39 27.59 19.13
C GLY A 96 11.37 27.31 20.23
N ASP A 97 10.11 27.08 19.87
CA ASP A 97 9.03 26.88 20.82
C ASP A 97 9.00 25.44 21.39
N GLU A 98 9.42 24.45 20.58
CA GLU A 98 9.36 23.04 20.94
C GLU A 98 10.60 22.25 20.50
N LYS A 99 10.82 21.11 21.14
CA LYS A 99 11.82 20.13 20.73
C LYS A 99 11.36 19.38 19.47
N LEU A 100 12.26 19.20 18.50
CA LEU A 100 11.97 18.36 17.34
C LEU A 100 11.75 16.91 17.77
N LEU A 101 10.52 16.42 17.53
CA LEU A 101 10.14 15.05 17.83
C LEU A 101 10.52 14.11 16.67
N THR A 102 10.96 12.92 17.00
CA THR A 102 11.17 11.86 16.02
C THR A 102 9.84 11.33 15.48
N LYS A 103 9.86 10.73 14.26
CA LYS A 103 8.68 10.03 13.70
C LYS A 103 8.09 9.02 14.70
N LYS A 104 8.96 8.27 15.40
CA LYS A 104 8.53 7.30 16.43
C LYS A 104 7.80 7.96 17.60
N ALA A 105 8.29 9.09 18.10
CA ALA A 105 7.65 9.81 19.19
C ALA A 105 6.27 10.37 18.79
N ILE A 106 6.15 10.90 17.58
CA ILE A 106 4.87 11.36 17.04
C ILE A 106 3.88 10.20 16.91
N ARG A 107 4.28 9.05 16.35
CA ARG A 107 3.41 7.87 16.24
C ARG A 107 2.96 7.36 17.61
N LEU A 108 3.83 7.41 18.61
CA LEU A 108 3.47 7.02 19.99
C LEU A 108 2.41 7.97 20.59
N LYS A 109 2.55 9.28 20.38
CA LYS A 109 1.58 10.30 20.79
C LYS A 109 0.19 10.03 20.21
N PHE A 110 0.11 9.53 18.98
CA PHE A 110 -1.13 9.27 18.25
C PHE A 110 -1.52 7.78 18.20
N ARG A 111 -1.01 6.96 19.13
CA ARG A 111 -1.26 5.53 19.13
C ARG A 111 -2.74 5.16 19.06
N ALA A 112 -3.58 5.77 19.90
CA ALA A 112 -5.02 5.49 19.90
C ALA A 112 -5.69 5.82 18.55
N LYS A 113 -5.23 6.87 17.87
CA LYS A 113 -5.75 7.25 16.57
C LYS A 113 -5.27 6.31 15.45
N LEU A 114 -4.05 5.80 15.56
CA LEU A 114 -3.55 4.74 14.68
C LEU A 114 -4.35 3.44 14.86
N GLU A 115 -4.70 3.07 16.09
CA GLU A 115 -5.57 1.91 16.35
C GLU A 115 -6.97 2.08 15.72
N GLN A 116 -7.54 3.31 15.72
CA GLN A 116 -8.79 3.59 15.02
C GLN A 116 -8.64 3.47 13.50
N LEU A 117 -7.54 3.96 12.92
CA LEU A 117 -7.21 3.78 11.51
C LEU A 117 -7.11 2.29 11.14
N ASP A 118 -6.40 1.50 11.94
CA ASP A 118 -6.25 0.05 11.73
C ASP A 118 -7.63 -0.66 11.77
N MET A 119 -8.52 -0.24 12.67
CA MET A 119 -9.90 -0.76 12.69
C MET A 119 -10.68 -0.36 11.44
N ALA A 120 -10.57 0.87 10.95
CA ALA A 120 -11.22 1.33 9.74
C ALA A 120 -10.71 0.56 8.51
N PHE A 121 -9.40 0.34 8.43
CA PHE A 121 -8.78 -0.45 7.36
C PHE A 121 -9.23 -1.92 7.40
N SER A 122 -9.26 -2.52 8.58
CA SER A 122 -9.75 -3.90 8.78
C SER A 122 -11.23 -4.04 8.41
N LYS A 123 -12.06 -3.03 8.72
CA LYS A 123 -13.46 -3.00 8.31
C LYS A 123 -13.59 -3.02 6.79
N MET A 124 -12.86 -2.15 6.08
CA MET A 124 -12.84 -2.12 4.62
C MET A 124 -12.47 -3.49 4.03
N LEU A 125 -11.40 -4.13 4.54
CA LEU A 125 -10.97 -5.45 4.05
C LEU A 125 -12.06 -6.53 4.25
N ASN A 126 -12.90 -6.42 5.28
CA ASN A 126 -13.98 -7.36 5.51
C ASN A 126 -15.21 -7.11 4.63
N GLU A 127 -15.42 -5.87 4.20
CA GLU A 127 -16.59 -5.44 3.42
C GLU A 127 -16.34 -5.43 1.91
N ASP A 128 -15.11 -5.17 1.48
CA ASP A 128 -14.71 -5.12 0.07
C ASP A 128 -13.85 -6.32 -0.34
N LYS A 129 -14.46 -7.22 -1.14
CA LYS A 129 -13.78 -8.45 -1.60
C LYS A 129 -12.54 -8.18 -2.43
N ASN A 130 -12.53 -7.12 -3.24
CA ASN A 130 -11.39 -6.77 -4.07
C ASN A 130 -10.19 -6.36 -3.21
N SER A 131 -10.41 -5.48 -2.23
CA SER A 131 -9.38 -5.06 -1.27
C SER A 131 -8.85 -6.24 -0.44
N MET A 132 -9.72 -7.18 -0.05
CA MET A 132 -9.30 -8.40 0.65
C MET A 132 -8.40 -9.27 -0.23
N GLU A 133 -8.70 -9.41 -1.52
CA GLU A 133 -7.88 -10.19 -2.45
C GLU A 133 -6.53 -9.54 -2.71
N ILE A 134 -6.48 -8.22 -2.90
CA ILE A 134 -5.24 -7.45 -3.00
C ILE A 134 -4.38 -7.64 -1.75
N ALA A 135 -4.96 -7.52 -0.56
CA ALA A 135 -4.24 -7.69 0.70
C ALA A 135 -3.67 -9.10 0.86
N ARG A 136 -4.40 -10.13 0.42
CA ARG A 136 -3.92 -11.52 0.41
C ARG A 136 -2.74 -11.68 -0.53
N THR A 137 -2.84 -11.21 -1.75
CA THR A 137 -1.75 -11.25 -2.75
C THR A 137 -0.52 -10.53 -2.25
N LEU A 138 -0.67 -9.34 -1.65
CA LEU A 138 0.43 -8.61 -1.01
C LEU A 138 1.14 -9.44 0.06
N ASN A 139 0.39 -10.12 0.92
CA ASN A 139 0.97 -10.96 1.96
C ASN A 139 1.74 -12.15 1.37
N GLU A 140 1.21 -12.80 0.34
CA GLU A 140 1.86 -13.90 -0.37
C GLU A 140 3.19 -13.46 -1.02
N LEU A 141 3.20 -12.31 -1.71
CA LEU A 141 4.40 -11.74 -2.35
C LEU A 141 5.48 -11.38 -1.32
N ARG A 142 5.10 -10.76 -0.21
CA ARG A 142 6.03 -10.42 0.88
C ARG A 142 6.64 -11.68 1.50
N GLN A 143 5.82 -12.71 1.76
CA GLN A 143 6.33 -13.99 2.27
C GLN A 143 7.26 -14.69 1.28
N ALA A 144 7.04 -14.55 -0.02
CA ALA A 144 7.94 -15.05 -1.04
C ALA A 144 9.31 -14.37 -0.96
N LEU A 145 9.36 -13.02 -0.90
CA LEU A 145 10.61 -12.27 -0.74
C LEU A 145 11.38 -12.61 0.54
N ASP A 146 10.68 -12.80 1.66
CA ASP A 146 11.30 -13.09 2.96
C ASP A 146 11.94 -14.49 2.98
N ARG A 147 11.33 -15.47 2.30
CA ARG A 147 11.90 -16.84 2.20
C ARG A 147 13.23 -16.89 1.46
N ASP A 148 13.37 -16.06 0.44
CA ASP A 148 14.59 -16.00 -0.39
C ASP A 148 15.71 -15.17 0.26
N SER A 149 15.47 -14.58 1.43
CA SER A 149 16.43 -13.76 2.16
C SER A 149 17.14 -14.51 3.29
N ASN A 150 16.72 -15.75 3.57
CA ASN A 150 17.31 -16.68 4.56
C ASN A 150 18.05 -17.84 3.89
#